data_b2a572fbee20d86c3876b1461a82fd01
#
_entry.id   b2a572fbee20d86c3876b1461a82fd01
#
_cell.length_a   1.000
_cell.length_b   1.000
_cell.length_c   1.000
_cell.angle_alpha   90.00
_cell.angle_beta   90.00
_cell.angle_gamma   90.00
#
_symmetry.space_group_name_H-M   'P 1'
#
loop_
_entity.id
_entity.type
_entity.pdbx_description
1 polymer ?
#
loop_
_entity_poly.entity_id
_entity_poly.type
_entity_poly.pdbx_seq_one_letter_code
_entity_poly.pdbx_strand_id
1 'polypeptide(L)'
;VQMSSFTGFKMMGVNYYSEHLDWANKLADWFTNEQNQTLSFEKRNIGPANINAAASDAVTKVAAIQAVIAQSEYGKLQRVGNKFWTPCVDFADTILAGNPAHMSAQKLADNLAKEISASVVD
;
A
#
# COMPACT_ATOMS: atom_id res chain seq x y z
N VAL A 1 -10.73 -11.90 -17.97
CA VAL A 1 -10.71 -10.46 -17.59
C VAL A 1 -9.54 -10.23 -16.67
N GLN A 2 -8.66 -9.30 -17.02
CA GLN A 2 -7.51 -8.92 -16.17
C GLN A 2 -8.00 -8.00 -15.05
N MET A 3 -7.74 -8.40 -13.81
CA MET A 3 -8.07 -7.58 -12.64
C MET A 3 -7.03 -6.48 -12.44
N SER A 4 -7.48 -5.29 -12.11
CA SER A 4 -6.62 -4.22 -11.59
C SER A 4 -6.44 -4.36 -10.08
N SER A 5 -5.27 -4.04 -9.59
CA SER A 5 -4.96 -3.93 -8.16
C SER A 5 -4.62 -2.49 -7.78
N PHE A 6 -4.74 -2.15 -6.52
CA PHE A 6 -4.16 -0.89 -6.04
C PHE A 6 -2.64 -1.04 -5.94
N THR A 7 -1.95 0.02 -6.36
CA THR A 7 -0.50 0.15 -6.16
C THR A 7 -0.26 1.17 -5.06
N GLY A 8 0.37 0.72 -3.98
CA GLY A 8 0.77 1.56 -2.86
C GLY A 8 2.29 1.57 -2.71
N PHE A 9 2.83 2.72 -2.27
CA PHE A 9 4.25 2.89 -2.02
C PHE A 9 4.47 3.40 -0.61
N LYS A 10 5.50 2.89 0.06
CA LYS A 10 6.05 3.54 1.25
C LYS A 10 7.23 4.37 0.79
N MET A 11 7.17 5.67 1.00
CA MET A 11 8.18 6.60 0.54
C MET A 11 8.94 7.19 1.72
N MET A 12 10.21 7.48 1.51
CA MET A 12 11.02 8.31 2.40
C MET A 12 10.97 9.74 1.90
N GLY A 13 10.43 10.65 2.70
CA GLY A 13 10.40 12.07 2.41
C GLY A 13 11.38 12.84 3.30
N VAL A 14 12.04 13.83 2.72
CA VAL A 14 12.90 14.76 3.47
C VAL A 14 12.12 16.04 3.72
N ASN A 15 12.05 16.47 4.98
CA ASN A 15 11.42 17.74 5.34
C ASN A 15 12.29 18.90 4.83
N TYR A 16 11.73 19.71 3.94
CA TYR A 16 12.41 20.87 3.37
C TYR A 16 12.90 21.89 4.42
N TYR A 17 12.22 21.99 5.56
CA TYR A 17 12.58 22.89 6.67
C TYR A 17 13.60 22.29 7.64
N SER A 18 14.22 21.15 7.31
CA SER A 18 15.27 20.56 8.13
C SER A 18 16.50 21.46 8.15
N GLU A 19 17.04 21.70 9.32
CA GLU A 19 18.33 22.40 9.48
C GLU A 19 19.54 21.58 8.95
N HIS A 20 19.31 20.29 8.66
CA HIS A 20 20.32 19.34 8.21
C HIS A 20 19.93 18.64 6.91
N LEU A 21 19.53 19.41 5.89
CA LEU A 21 19.02 18.88 4.61
C LEU A 21 19.96 17.88 3.95
N ASP A 22 21.27 18.16 3.96
CA ASP A 22 22.26 17.27 3.35
C ASP A 22 22.32 15.91 4.03
N TRP A 23 22.25 15.89 5.35
CA TRP A 23 22.23 14.66 6.12
C TRP A 23 20.90 13.91 5.96
N ALA A 24 19.78 14.62 5.91
CA ALA A 24 18.47 14.04 5.71
C ALA A 24 18.34 13.39 4.32
N ASN A 25 18.87 14.03 3.27
CA ASN A 25 18.94 13.45 1.94
C ASN A 25 19.83 12.20 1.91
N LYS A 26 21.03 12.27 2.50
CA LYS A 26 21.91 11.09 2.59
C LYS A 26 21.27 9.92 3.33
N LEU A 27 20.49 10.21 4.38
CA LEU A 27 19.76 9.19 5.11
C LEU A 27 18.65 8.55 4.26
N ALA A 28 17.89 9.36 3.51
CA ALA A 28 16.87 8.86 2.61
C ALA A 28 17.48 7.99 1.50
N ASP A 29 18.57 8.43 0.89
CA ASP A 29 19.32 7.66 -0.11
C ASP A 29 19.85 6.34 0.48
N TRP A 30 20.38 6.39 1.70
CA TRP A 30 20.88 5.20 2.38
C TRP A 30 19.77 4.18 2.62
N PHE A 31 18.57 4.59 3.06
CA PHE A 31 17.44 3.69 3.27
C PHE A 31 16.91 3.08 1.96
N THR A 32 17.05 3.80 0.85
CA THR A 32 16.46 3.40 -0.44
C THR A 32 17.47 2.81 -1.41
N ASN A 33 18.75 2.72 -1.03
CA ASN A 33 19.78 2.14 -1.87
C ASN A 33 19.62 0.62 -2.05
N GLU A 34 20.30 0.08 -3.05
CA GLU A 34 20.27 -1.33 -3.40
C GLU A 34 20.59 -2.25 -2.20
N GLN A 35 21.68 -1.93 -1.48
CA GLN A 35 22.17 -2.77 -0.39
C GLN A 35 21.14 -2.90 0.75
N ASN A 36 20.55 -1.79 1.17
CA ASN A 36 19.59 -1.79 2.27
C ASN A 36 18.24 -2.37 1.85
N GLN A 37 17.83 -2.19 0.60
CA GLN A 37 16.62 -2.82 0.09
C GLN A 37 16.78 -4.34 -0.08
N THR A 38 17.96 -4.80 -0.51
CA THR A 38 18.30 -6.22 -0.53
C THR A 38 18.28 -6.80 0.88
N LEU A 39 18.88 -6.14 1.84
CA LEU A 39 18.86 -6.56 3.24
C LEU A 39 17.43 -6.61 3.81
N SER A 40 16.59 -5.63 3.49
CA SER A 40 15.17 -5.60 3.89
C SER A 40 14.40 -6.77 3.29
N PHE A 41 14.66 -7.12 2.05
CA PHE A 41 14.09 -8.30 1.43
C PHE A 41 14.53 -9.59 2.15
N GLU A 42 15.82 -9.77 2.39
CA GLU A 42 16.36 -10.95 3.06
C GLU A 42 15.82 -11.15 4.48
N LYS A 43 15.65 -10.06 5.23
CA LYS A 43 15.22 -10.11 6.63
C LYS A 43 13.71 -10.11 6.82
N ARG A 44 12.95 -9.50 5.91
CA ARG A 44 11.53 -9.21 6.10
C ARG A 44 10.65 -9.60 4.92
N ASN A 45 11.20 -10.15 3.85
CA ASN A 45 10.52 -10.47 2.59
C ASN A 45 9.74 -9.27 1.99
N ILE A 46 10.26 -8.05 2.19
CA ILE A 46 9.69 -6.84 1.59
C ILE A 46 10.25 -6.70 0.19
N GLY A 47 9.39 -6.72 -0.83
CA GLY A 47 9.80 -6.55 -2.22
C GLY A 47 10.50 -5.21 -2.42
N PRO A 48 11.73 -5.20 -2.98
CA PRO A 48 12.49 -3.99 -3.20
C PRO A 48 11.90 -3.15 -4.33
N ALA A 49 11.94 -1.82 -4.19
CA ALA A 49 11.61 -0.86 -5.25
C ALA A 49 12.85 -0.45 -6.07
N ASN A 50 14.06 -0.66 -5.53
CA ASN A 50 15.29 -0.45 -6.27
C ASN A 50 15.41 -1.47 -7.40
N ILE A 51 15.67 -1.00 -8.63
CA ILE A 51 15.65 -1.82 -9.85
C ILE A 51 16.69 -2.96 -9.78
N ASN A 52 17.90 -2.66 -9.29
CA ASN A 52 18.97 -3.65 -9.19
C ASN A 52 18.66 -4.71 -8.13
N ALA A 53 18.18 -4.27 -6.97
CA ALA A 53 17.75 -5.19 -5.91
C ALA A 53 16.58 -6.08 -6.38
N ALA A 54 15.61 -5.53 -7.09
CA ALA A 54 14.47 -6.27 -7.65
C ALA A 54 14.88 -7.30 -8.71
N ALA A 55 15.94 -7.02 -9.47
CA ALA A 55 16.48 -7.91 -10.49
C ALA A 55 17.40 -9.01 -9.93
N SER A 56 17.69 -8.99 -8.63
CA SER A 56 18.59 -9.97 -8.02
C SER A 56 18.00 -11.40 -8.07
N ASP A 57 18.87 -12.38 -8.14
CA ASP A 57 18.48 -13.80 -8.13
C ASP A 57 17.65 -14.19 -6.90
N ALA A 58 17.93 -13.60 -5.77
CA ALA A 58 17.21 -13.85 -4.53
C ALA A 58 15.74 -13.44 -4.64
N VAL A 59 15.46 -12.29 -5.24
CA VAL A 59 14.11 -11.74 -5.42
C VAL A 59 13.37 -12.47 -6.56
N THR A 60 14.04 -12.69 -7.67
CA THR A 60 13.43 -13.29 -8.88
C THR A 60 13.02 -14.76 -8.70
N LYS A 61 13.57 -15.46 -7.71
CA LYS A 61 13.18 -16.84 -7.37
C LYS A 61 11.95 -16.93 -6.48
N VAL A 62 11.46 -15.82 -5.93
CA VAL A 62 10.28 -15.81 -5.04
C VAL A 62 9.01 -15.61 -5.86
N ALA A 63 8.24 -16.67 -6.07
CA ALA A 63 7.04 -16.69 -6.90
C ALA A 63 6.01 -15.60 -6.49
N ALA A 64 5.82 -15.36 -5.19
CA ALA A 64 4.91 -14.33 -4.70
C ALA A 64 5.34 -12.91 -5.14
N ILE A 65 6.63 -12.62 -5.09
CA ILE A 65 7.17 -11.32 -5.53
C ILE A 65 7.03 -11.18 -7.05
N GLN A 66 7.31 -12.24 -7.81
CA GLN A 66 7.12 -12.25 -9.27
C GLN A 66 5.66 -12.00 -9.64
N ALA A 67 4.71 -12.58 -8.93
CA ALA A 67 3.29 -12.33 -9.14
C ALA A 67 2.92 -10.85 -8.89
N VAL A 68 3.48 -10.23 -7.84
CA VAL A 68 3.27 -8.80 -7.54
C VAL A 68 3.88 -7.92 -8.65
N ILE A 69 5.09 -8.24 -9.11
CA ILE A 69 5.75 -7.52 -10.21
C ILE A 69 4.91 -7.62 -11.49
N ALA A 70 4.49 -8.82 -11.86
CA ALA A 70 3.65 -9.03 -13.04
C ALA A 70 2.29 -8.30 -12.94
N GLN A 71 1.70 -8.24 -11.74
CA GLN A 71 0.46 -7.54 -11.49
C GLN A 71 0.63 -6.02 -11.53
N SER A 72 1.84 -5.49 -11.33
CA SER A 72 2.09 -4.04 -11.25
C SER A 72 1.75 -3.28 -12.53
N GLU A 73 1.83 -3.92 -13.69
CA GLU A 73 1.41 -3.34 -14.98
C GLU A 73 -0.09 -2.95 -14.99
N TYR A 74 -0.89 -3.68 -14.23
CA TYR A 74 -2.34 -3.47 -14.11
C TYR A 74 -2.69 -2.68 -12.85
N GLY A 75 -1.68 -2.19 -12.15
CA GLY A 75 -1.83 -1.43 -10.92
C GLY A 75 -2.42 -0.04 -11.17
N LYS A 76 -3.31 0.40 -10.29
CA LYS A 76 -3.86 1.75 -10.26
C LYS A 76 -3.45 2.43 -8.97
N LEU A 77 -3.01 3.68 -9.08
CA LEU A 77 -2.74 4.48 -7.90
C LEU A 77 -4.03 4.66 -7.10
N GLN A 78 -3.93 4.43 -5.80
CA GLN A 78 -5.02 4.73 -4.89
C GLN A 78 -5.15 6.24 -4.76
N ARG A 79 -6.29 6.78 -5.20
CA ARG A 79 -6.61 8.22 -5.13
C ARG A 79 -7.65 8.50 -4.06
N VAL A 80 -7.60 7.79 -2.95
CA VAL A 80 -8.51 7.96 -1.82
C VAL A 80 -7.73 8.42 -0.61
N GLY A 81 -8.32 9.32 0.16
CA GLY A 81 -7.74 9.83 1.40
C GLY A 81 -7.72 8.80 2.53
N ASN A 82 -7.06 9.15 3.63
CA ASN A 82 -6.95 8.26 4.80
C ASN A 82 -8.31 7.88 5.39
N LYS A 83 -9.30 8.73 5.26
CA LYS A 83 -10.66 8.52 5.79
C LYS A 83 -11.46 7.43 5.03
N PHE A 84 -10.98 7.00 3.84
CA PHE A 84 -11.61 5.92 3.06
C PHE A 84 -11.58 4.56 3.77
N TRP A 85 -10.48 4.25 4.47
CA TRP A 85 -10.27 2.91 5.00
C TRP A 85 -11.13 2.59 6.22
N THR A 86 -11.42 3.57 7.07
CA THR A 86 -12.23 3.35 8.27
C THR A 86 -13.61 2.81 7.92
N PRO A 87 -14.41 3.42 7.02
CA PRO A 87 -15.68 2.85 6.60
C PRO A 87 -15.58 1.44 6.02
N CYS A 88 -14.50 1.14 5.29
CA CYS A 88 -14.30 -0.20 4.73
C CYS A 88 -14.04 -1.25 5.81
N VAL A 89 -13.26 -0.89 6.85
CA VAL A 89 -13.00 -1.76 8.00
C VAL A 89 -14.29 -1.99 8.79
N ASP A 90 -15.03 -0.92 9.12
CA ASP A 90 -16.28 -1.00 9.87
C ASP A 90 -17.35 -1.84 9.16
N PHE A 91 -17.41 -1.73 7.83
CA PHE A 91 -18.26 -2.58 7.00
C PHE A 91 -17.85 -4.06 7.09
N ALA A 92 -16.55 -4.35 6.96
CA ALA A 92 -16.04 -5.71 7.06
C ALA A 92 -16.28 -6.31 8.46
N ASP A 93 -16.02 -5.54 9.52
CA ASP A 93 -16.24 -5.97 10.90
C ASP A 93 -17.72 -6.23 11.20
N THR A 94 -18.63 -5.42 10.64
CA THR A 94 -20.07 -5.65 10.74
C THR A 94 -20.47 -6.98 10.14
N ILE A 95 -19.92 -7.35 8.97
CA ILE A 95 -20.19 -8.63 8.31
C ILE A 95 -19.59 -9.79 9.14
N LEU A 96 -18.34 -9.64 9.58
CA LEU A 96 -17.65 -10.67 10.37
C LEU A 96 -18.34 -10.92 11.72
N ALA A 97 -18.93 -9.90 12.32
CA ALA A 97 -19.75 -10.03 13.54
C ALA A 97 -21.13 -10.64 13.29
N GLY A 98 -21.42 -11.09 12.08
CA GLY A 98 -22.70 -11.70 11.72
C GLY A 98 -23.83 -10.70 11.52
N ASN A 99 -23.51 -9.44 11.22
CA ASN A 99 -24.51 -8.39 10.97
C ASN A 99 -25.55 -8.28 12.12
N PRO A 100 -25.14 -7.93 13.34
CA PRO A 100 -26.01 -7.98 14.52
C PRO A 100 -27.27 -7.10 14.44
N ALA A 101 -27.26 -6.10 13.56
CA ALA A 101 -28.43 -5.27 13.29
C ALA A 101 -29.40 -5.86 12.24
N HIS A 102 -29.09 -7.05 11.71
CA HIS A 102 -29.88 -7.75 10.68
C HIS A 102 -30.21 -6.87 9.46
N MET A 103 -29.30 -5.99 9.06
CA MET A 103 -29.47 -5.14 7.90
C MET A 103 -29.43 -5.96 6.60
N SER A 104 -30.22 -5.55 5.59
CA SER A 104 -30.10 -6.14 4.28
C SER A 104 -28.74 -5.84 3.65
N ALA A 105 -28.27 -6.69 2.73
CA ALA A 105 -27.01 -6.48 2.00
C ALA A 105 -27.01 -5.12 1.27
N GLN A 106 -28.14 -4.73 0.68
CA GLN A 106 -28.29 -3.44 0.04
C GLN A 106 -28.11 -2.29 1.04
N LYS A 107 -28.69 -2.38 2.23
CA LYS A 107 -28.57 -1.34 3.27
C LYS A 107 -27.14 -1.22 3.78
N LEU A 108 -26.41 -2.32 3.92
CA LEU A 108 -25.00 -2.32 4.26
C LEU A 108 -24.16 -1.62 3.19
N ALA A 109 -24.40 -1.93 1.92
CA ALA A 109 -23.71 -1.32 0.80
C ALA A 109 -24.01 0.19 0.68
N ASP A 110 -25.27 0.59 0.87
CA ASP A 110 -25.68 2.01 0.84
C ASP A 110 -25.02 2.81 1.98
N ASN A 111 -24.94 2.23 3.17
CA ASN A 111 -24.25 2.85 4.31
C ASN A 111 -22.76 3.03 4.01
N LEU A 112 -22.08 1.99 3.52
CA LEU A 112 -20.67 2.08 3.11
C LEU A 112 -20.45 3.18 2.07
N ALA A 113 -21.26 3.20 1.01
CA ALA A 113 -21.16 4.22 -0.05
C ALA A 113 -21.35 5.64 0.50
N LYS A 114 -22.31 5.83 1.42
CA LYS A 114 -22.56 7.11 2.08
C LYS A 114 -21.37 7.57 2.93
N GLU A 115 -20.81 6.67 3.74
CA GLU A 115 -19.67 6.97 4.60
C GLU A 115 -18.40 7.28 3.80
N ILE A 116 -18.13 6.51 2.74
CA ILE A 116 -17.03 6.79 1.82
C ILE A 116 -17.22 8.16 1.16
N SER A 117 -18.42 8.46 0.65
CA SER A 117 -18.71 9.74 0.02
C SER A 117 -18.53 10.91 0.98
N ALA A 118 -18.96 10.76 2.23
CA ALA A 118 -18.75 11.77 3.27
C ALA A 118 -17.27 11.97 3.62
N SER A 119 -16.43 10.95 3.43
CA SER A 119 -14.99 11.00 3.73
C SER A 119 -14.15 11.68 2.63
N VAL A 120 -14.71 11.89 1.45
CA VAL A 120 -14.02 12.44 0.27
C VAL A 120 -14.21 13.96 0.14
N VAL A 121 -15.08 14.56 0.92
CA VAL A 121 -15.52 15.97 0.76
C VAL A 121 -14.66 16.97 1.54
N ASP A 122 -13.46 16.63 2.01
CA ASP A 122 -12.51 17.58 2.65
C ASP A 122 -11.29 17.86 1.76
#